data_d008ada37bf7ff74507383d1a13031a4
#
_entry.id   d008ada37bf7ff74507383d1a13031a4
#
_cell.length_a   1.000
_cell.length_b   1.000
_cell.length_c   1.000
_cell.angle_alpha   90.00
_cell.angle_beta   90.00
_cell.angle_gamma   90.00
#
_symmetry.space_group_name_H-M   'P 1'
#
loop_
_entity.id
_entity.type
_entity.pdbx_description
1 polymer ?
#
loop_
_entity_poly.entity_id
_entity_poly.type
_entity_poly.pdbx_seq_one_letter_code
_entity_poly.pdbx_strand_id
1 'polypeptide(L)'
;MRFFKIISFSIALLFLSACGADWGPEDDGDGFGDNQSVVDDVATQVLHQDTILESGLEHSKQIRFFDAQIDYEDELNNYSSDVPQEVDFSQYRIVLIDVGTHSVSGYTVTVGEAYEENDIVTLEINYTTPGNNCSNNDISYNPYVFVRIETTLDVVVTEMATKTDCN
;
A
#
# COMPACT_ATOMS: atom_id res chain seq x y z
N MET A 1 -2.34 -5.89 -50.62
CA MET A 1 -3.18 -4.83 -51.19
C MET A 1 -4.50 -4.83 -50.46
N ARG A 2 -4.70 -3.95 -49.48
CA ARG A 2 -6.02 -3.53 -48.99
C ARG A 2 -5.89 -2.22 -48.23
N PHE A 3 -6.65 -1.28 -48.68
CA PHE A 3 -6.76 0.14 -48.53
C PHE A 3 -6.84 0.71 -47.11
N PHE A 4 -6.06 1.75 -46.87
CA PHE A 4 -6.23 2.77 -45.84
C PHE A 4 -7.55 3.53 -46.05
N LYS A 5 -8.31 3.73 -44.98
CA LYS A 5 -9.38 4.73 -44.90
C LYS A 5 -9.03 5.74 -43.81
N ILE A 6 -8.56 6.91 -44.27
CA ILE A 6 -8.38 8.11 -43.46
C ILE A 6 -9.75 8.76 -43.29
N ILE A 7 -10.22 8.92 -42.06
CA ILE A 7 -11.39 9.75 -41.75
C ILE A 7 -10.86 11.00 -41.07
N SER A 8 -10.93 12.08 -41.83
CA SER A 8 -10.64 13.45 -41.39
C SER A 8 -11.88 14.00 -40.69
N PHE A 9 -11.77 14.36 -39.41
CA PHE A 9 -12.83 15.08 -38.70
C PHE A 9 -12.35 16.50 -38.43
N SER A 10 -12.90 17.43 -39.21
CA SER A 10 -12.76 18.87 -38.98
C SER A 10 -13.80 19.31 -37.97
N ILE A 11 -13.36 19.86 -36.82
CA ILE A 11 -14.24 20.55 -35.88
C ILE A 11 -13.91 22.04 -35.90
N ALA A 12 -14.93 22.82 -36.25
CA ALA A 12 -14.90 24.24 -36.36
C ALA A 12 -14.85 24.94 -34.99
N LEU A 13 -13.93 25.87 -34.84
CA LEU A 13 -13.90 26.80 -33.71
C LEU A 13 -15.02 27.85 -33.84
N LEU A 14 -15.82 27.97 -32.80
CA LEU A 14 -16.69 29.14 -32.58
C LEU A 14 -16.10 29.94 -31.42
N PHE A 15 -15.51 31.10 -31.76
CA PHE A 15 -15.15 32.14 -30.78
C PHE A 15 -16.39 32.96 -30.41
N LEU A 16 -16.74 32.97 -29.16
CA LEU A 16 -17.66 33.95 -28.57
C LEU A 16 -16.82 34.85 -27.65
N SER A 17 -16.51 36.02 -28.13
CA SER A 17 -15.96 37.13 -27.33
C SER A 17 -17.11 37.78 -26.54
N ALA A 18 -17.05 37.71 -25.22
CA ALA A 18 -17.83 38.58 -24.36
C ALA A 18 -16.87 39.42 -23.52
N CYS A 19 -16.75 40.68 -23.89
CA CYS A 19 -16.07 41.73 -23.14
C CYS A 19 -17.06 42.23 -22.07
N GLY A 20 -16.79 41.98 -20.79
CA GLY A 20 -17.48 42.56 -19.66
C GLY A 20 -16.42 43.13 -18.72
N ALA A 21 -16.20 44.46 -18.80
CA ALA A 21 -15.38 45.15 -17.83
C ALA A 21 -16.28 45.47 -16.61
N ASP A 22 -16.03 44.81 -15.50
CA ASP A 22 -16.55 45.19 -14.20
C ASP A 22 -15.38 45.63 -13.31
N TRP A 23 -15.37 46.90 -12.94
CA TRP A 23 -14.41 47.49 -12.02
C TRP A 23 -14.98 47.32 -10.59
N GLY A 24 -14.69 46.18 -9.94
CA GLY A 24 -14.87 46.01 -8.51
C GLY A 24 -13.64 46.48 -7.74
N PRO A 25 -13.77 46.88 -6.46
CA PRO A 25 -12.67 47.38 -5.64
C PRO A 25 -11.62 46.31 -5.43
N GLU A 26 -10.33 46.72 -5.50
CA GLU A 26 -9.19 45.92 -5.20
C GLU A 26 -9.28 45.44 -3.74
N ASP A 27 -9.62 44.17 -3.56
CA ASP A 27 -9.50 43.48 -2.28
C ASP A 27 -8.05 42.93 -2.24
N ASP A 28 -7.21 43.62 -1.47
CA ASP A 28 -5.85 43.18 -1.15
C ASP A 28 -5.94 41.93 -0.26
N GLY A 29 -6.48 40.85 -0.82
CA GLY A 29 -6.43 39.53 -0.22
C GLY A 29 -5.00 39.00 -0.28
N ASP A 30 -4.28 39.13 0.83
CA ASP A 30 -3.07 38.35 1.10
C ASP A 30 -3.39 36.86 0.86
N GLY A 31 -3.13 36.42 -0.38
CA GLY A 31 -3.18 35.02 -0.75
C GLY A 31 -2.09 34.26 0.00
N PHE A 32 -2.35 33.90 1.25
CA PHE A 32 -1.70 32.74 1.86
C PHE A 32 -2.11 31.57 0.97
N GLY A 33 -1.21 31.21 0.05
CA GLY A 33 -1.32 29.94 -0.65
C GLY A 33 -1.31 28.84 0.41
N ASP A 34 -2.49 28.32 0.74
CA ASP A 34 -2.61 27.03 1.39
C ASP A 34 -1.89 26.02 0.45
N ASN A 35 -0.61 25.76 0.76
CA ASN A 35 0.05 24.56 0.28
C ASN A 35 -0.60 23.38 1.00
N GLN A 36 -1.87 23.08 0.66
CA GLN A 36 -2.43 21.79 0.97
C GLN A 36 -1.60 20.77 0.19
N SER A 37 -0.81 19.98 0.91
CA SER A 37 -0.21 18.79 0.33
C SER A 37 -1.38 17.94 -0.21
N VAL A 38 -1.32 17.65 -1.50
CA VAL A 38 -2.29 16.73 -2.10
C VAL A 38 -1.90 15.35 -1.59
N VAL A 39 -2.81 14.72 -0.86
CA VAL A 39 -2.67 13.34 -0.40
C VAL A 39 -3.49 12.49 -1.37
N ASP A 40 -2.84 11.64 -2.14
CA ASP A 40 -3.48 10.76 -3.11
C ASP A 40 -3.54 9.33 -2.55
N ASP A 41 -4.72 8.71 -2.61
CA ASP A 41 -4.91 7.32 -2.22
C ASP A 41 -4.13 6.38 -3.16
N VAL A 42 -3.40 5.43 -2.58
CA VAL A 42 -2.62 4.43 -3.32
C VAL A 42 -3.27 3.05 -3.17
N ALA A 43 -3.51 2.39 -4.30
CA ALA A 43 -4.14 1.08 -4.30
C ALA A 43 -3.21 0.00 -3.73
N THR A 44 -3.76 -0.83 -2.84
CA THR A 44 -3.06 -1.97 -2.24
C THR A 44 -3.83 -3.28 -2.47
N GLN A 45 -3.10 -4.39 -2.49
CA GLN A 45 -3.68 -5.73 -2.54
C GLN A 45 -2.88 -6.67 -1.66
N VAL A 46 -3.56 -7.36 -0.73
CA VAL A 46 -2.97 -8.48 -0.01
C VAL A 46 -2.79 -9.65 -0.98
N LEU A 47 -1.56 -10.13 -1.12
CA LEU A 47 -1.22 -11.29 -1.96
C LEU A 47 -1.25 -12.58 -1.15
N HIS A 48 -0.60 -12.59 0.02
CA HIS A 48 -0.55 -13.72 0.94
C HIS A 48 -0.62 -13.20 2.38
N GLN A 49 -1.35 -13.91 3.22
CA GLN A 49 -1.47 -13.61 4.65
C GLN A 49 -1.80 -14.88 5.41
N ASP A 50 -1.06 -15.16 6.49
CA ASP A 50 -1.37 -16.23 7.42
C ASP A 50 -0.84 -15.90 8.83
N THR A 51 -1.11 -16.79 9.78
CA THR A 51 -0.65 -16.72 11.17
C THR A 51 0.22 -17.90 11.57
N ILE A 52 0.43 -18.86 10.69
CA ILE A 52 1.25 -20.05 10.91
C ILE A 52 2.22 -20.18 9.74
N LEU A 53 3.51 -20.38 10.04
CA LEU A 53 4.51 -20.65 9.02
C LEU A 53 4.47 -22.14 8.65
N GLU A 54 4.28 -22.44 7.36
CA GLU A 54 4.35 -23.82 6.86
C GLU A 54 5.75 -24.41 7.02
N SER A 55 6.77 -23.57 6.94
CA SER A 55 8.18 -23.97 7.07
C SER A 55 8.56 -24.41 8.50
N GLY A 56 7.78 -24.02 9.51
CA GLY A 56 8.10 -24.24 10.92
C GLY A 56 9.36 -23.51 11.41
N LEU A 57 9.86 -22.53 10.65
CA LEU A 57 10.99 -21.68 11.03
C LEU A 57 10.54 -20.61 12.03
N GLU A 58 11.46 -20.22 12.90
CA GLU A 58 11.24 -19.07 13.78
C GLU A 58 11.79 -17.80 13.10
N HIS A 59 10.94 -16.80 13.01
CA HIS A 59 11.29 -15.51 12.42
C HIS A 59 11.31 -14.41 13.48
N SER A 60 12.21 -13.44 13.30
CA SER A 60 12.14 -12.17 14.03
C SER A 60 11.24 -11.21 13.29
N LYS A 61 10.61 -10.26 14.01
CA LYS A 61 9.84 -9.19 13.38
C LYS A 61 10.70 -8.48 12.32
N GLN A 62 10.15 -8.33 11.11
CA GLN A 62 10.82 -7.66 10.00
C GLN A 62 9.83 -7.01 9.03
N ILE A 63 10.31 -6.01 8.30
CA ILE A 63 9.65 -5.42 7.14
C ILE A 63 10.66 -5.50 6.00
N ARG A 64 10.25 -6.09 4.87
CA ARG A 64 11.09 -6.22 3.67
C ARG A 64 10.36 -5.71 2.44
N PHE A 65 11.10 -5.05 1.58
CA PHE A 65 10.61 -4.52 0.30
C PHE A 65 11.21 -5.33 -0.84
N PHE A 66 10.39 -5.59 -1.86
CA PHE A 66 10.80 -6.31 -3.06
C PHE A 66 10.49 -5.46 -4.28
N ASP A 67 11.44 -5.38 -5.18
CA ASP A 67 11.39 -4.70 -6.47
C ASP A 67 11.70 -5.65 -7.64
N ALA A 68 11.82 -6.96 -7.36
CA ALA A 68 12.06 -8.01 -8.34
C ALA A 68 11.26 -9.28 -8.01
N GLN A 69 10.76 -9.95 -9.06
CA GLN A 69 9.95 -11.17 -8.96
C GLN A 69 10.70 -12.28 -8.22
N ILE A 70 11.95 -12.50 -8.58
CA ILE A 70 12.75 -13.60 -8.01
C ILE A 70 12.96 -13.46 -6.50
N ASP A 71 13.19 -12.24 -6.01
CA ASP A 71 13.41 -11.98 -4.58
C ASP A 71 12.12 -12.17 -3.77
N TYR A 72 10.98 -11.79 -4.36
CA TYR A 72 9.66 -12.03 -3.77
C TYR A 72 9.34 -13.52 -3.70
N GLU A 73 9.56 -14.27 -4.79
CA GLU A 73 9.31 -15.72 -4.86
C GLU A 73 10.20 -16.49 -3.88
N ASP A 74 11.47 -16.17 -3.82
CA ASP A 74 12.42 -16.80 -2.91
C ASP A 74 12.04 -16.56 -1.45
N GLU A 75 11.58 -15.35 -1.12
CA GLU A 75 11.11 -15.06 0.23
C GLU A 75 9.78 -15.72 0.55
N LEU A 76 8.80 -15.69 -0.37
CA LEU A 76 7.49 -16.31 -0.14
C LEU A 76 7.62 -17.80 0.20
N ASN A 77 8.56 -18.51 -0.44
CA ASN A 77 8.82 -19.94 -0.17
C ASN A 77 9.27 -20.22 1.28
N ASN A 78 9.75 -19.20 2.02
CA ASN A 78 10.04 -19.33 3.45
C ASN A 78 8.77 -19.28 4.33
N TYR A 79 7.64 -18.79 3.78
CA TYR A 79 6.40 -18.56 4.51
C TYR A 79 5.28 -19.50 4.11
N SER A 80 5.15 -19.82 2.83
CA SER A 80 4.03 -20.58 2.26
C SER A 80 4.47 -21.45 1.08
N SER A 81 3.72 -22.52 0.83
CA SER A 81 3.80 -23.34 -0.37
C SER A 81 2.91 -22.83 -1.50
N ASP A 82 2.25 -21.69 -1.31
CA ASP A 82 1.41 -21.07 -2.33
C ASP A 82 2.22 -20.69 -3.58
N VAL A 83 1.56 -20.75 -4.73
CA VAL A 83 2.17 -20.31 -5.98
C VAL A 83 2.28 -18.79 -5.99
N PRO A 84 3.49 -18.22 -6.13
CA PRO A 84 3.67 -16.78 -6.22
C PRO A 84 2.87 -16.19 -7.38
N GLN A 85 2.25 -15.04 -7.17
CA GLN A 85 1.62 -14.28 -8.24
C GLN A 85 2.70 -13.58 -9.07
N GLU A 86 2.50 -13.52 -10.39
CA GLU A 86 3.33 -12.71 -11.28
C GLU A 86 2.99 -11.22 -11.07
N VAL A 87 4.01 -10.39 -10.84
CA VAL A 87 3.87 -8.96 -10.55
C VAL A 87 4.72 -8.12 -11.50
N ASP A 88 4.12 -7.10 -12.07
CA ASP A 88 4.83 -6.10 -12.88
C ASP A 88 5.54 -5.07 -11.99
N PHE A 89 6.79 -5.32 -11.65
CA PHE A 89 7.60 -4.43 -10.80
C PHE A 89 7.95 -3.08 -11.45
N SER A 90 7.55 -2.85 -12.71
CA SER A 90 7.60 -1.49 -13.30
C SER A 90 6.47 -0.59 -12.81
N GLN A 91 5.42 -1.15 -12.18
CA GLN A 91 4.25 -0.44 -11.68
C GLN A 91 3.99 -0.68 -10.20
N TYR A 92 4.52 -1.78 -9.65
CA TYR A 92 4.20 -2.23 -8.29
C TYR A 92 5.45 -2.46 -7.44
N ARG A 93 5.29 -2.31 -6.14
CA ARG A 93 6.20 -2.80 -5.10
C ARG A 93 5.49 -3.88 -4.28
N ILE A 94 6.26 -4.83 -3.73
CA ILE A 94 5.77 -5.75 -2.72
C ILE A 94 6.43 -5.44 -1.39
N VAL A 95 5.64 -5.49 -0.32
CA VAL A 95 6.12 -5.35 1.06
C VAL A 95 5.71 -6.59 1.84
N LEU A 96 6.66 -7.24 2.49
CA LEU A 96 6.43 -8.22 3.54
C LEU A 96 6.43 -7.51 4.89
N ILE A 97 5.37 -7.72 5.65
CA ILE A 97 5.29 -7.37 7.06
C ILE A 97 5.19 -8.69 7.84
N ASP A 98 6.21 -8.98 8.62
CA ASP A 98 6.32 -10.16 9.46
C ASP A 98 6.38 -9.72 10.92
N VAL A 99 5.44 -10.19 11.72
CA VAL A 99 5.32 -9.84 13.15
C VAL A 99 6.34 -10.57 14.01
N GLY A 100 6.93 -11.63 13.47
CA GLY A 100 7.81 -12.54 14.18
C GLY A 100 7.05 -13.69 14.86
N THR A 101 7.80 -14.65 15.33
CA THR A 101 7.27 -15.85 15.96
C THR A 101 6.91 -15.62 17.43
N HIS A 102 5.72 -16.03 17.82
CA HIS A 102 5.18 -15.89 19.18
C HIS A 102 4.59 -17.19 19.67
N SER A 103 4.74 -17.47 20.97
CA SER A 103 4.13 -18.63 21.66
C SER A 103 2.74 -18.33 22.24
N VAL A 104 2.26 -17.11 22.11
CA VAL A 104 0.95 -16.65 22.59
C VAL A 104 0.09 -16.30 21.38
N SER A 105 -1.16 -16.78 21.37
CA SER A 105 -2.15 -16.39 20.35
C SER A 105 -2.59 -14.94 20.53
N GLY A 106 -3.19 -14.36 19.47
CA GLY A 106 -3.78 -13.03 19.50
C GLY A 106 -2.90 -11.94 18.87
N TYR A 107 -1.70 -12.29 18.38
CA TYR A 107 -0.97 -11.40 17.48
C TYR A 107 -1.60 -11.44 16.09
N THR A 108 -1.82 -10.27 15.51
CA THR A 108 -2.30 -10.14 14.12
C THR A 108 -1.64 -8.95 13.44
N VAL A 109 -1.60 -9.01 12.11
CA VAL A 109 -1.24 -7.87 11.26
C VAL A 109 -2.31 -7.72 10.19
N THR A 110 -2.75 -6.49 9.94
CA THR A 110 -3.67 -6.17 8.84
C THR A 110 -3.20 -4.90 8.15
N VAL A 111 -3.47 -4.83 6.86
CA VAL A 111 -3.15 -3.67 6.04
C VAL A 111 -4.21 -2.60 6.26
N GLY A 112 -3.77 -1.38 6.51
CA GLY A 112 -4.58 -0.17 6.57
C GLY A 112 -4.62 0.56 5.23
N GLU A 113 -4.66 1.87 5.29
CA GLU A 113 -4.64 2.73 4.11
C GLU A 113 -3.21 2.90 3.57
N ALA A 114 -3.11 3.21 2.29
CA ALA A 114 -1.86 3.67 1.69
C ALA A 114 -2.11 4.98 0.95
N TYR A 115 -1.22 5.93 1.11
CA TYR A 115 -1.34 7.24 0.50
C TYR A 115 0.02 7.82 0.11
N GLU A 116 0.01 8.64 -0.93
CA GLU A 116 1.18 9.36 -1.41
C GLU A 116 1.16 10.81 -0.92
N GLU A 117 2.28 11.24 -0.40
CA GLU A 117 2.54 12.63 -0.05
C GLU A 117 4.02 12.96 -0.30
N ASN A 118 4.30 14.04 -1.05
CA ASN A 118 5.66 14.51 -1.36
C ASN A 118 6.58 13.44 -1.98
N ASP A 119 6.08 12.68 -2.97
CA ASP A 119 6.79 11.59 -3.66
C ASP A 119 7.18 10.41 -2.74
N ILE A 120 6.52 10.23 -1.62
CA ILE A 120 6.68 9.11 -0.71
C ILE A 120 5.32 8.45 -0.49
N VAL A 121 5.27 7.13 -0.57
CA VAL A 121 4.08 6.36 -0.22
C VAL A 121 4.18 5.90 1.22
N THR A 122 3.18 6.24 2.03
CA THR A 122 3.03 5.71 3.38
C THR A 122 2.03 4.57 3.35
N LEU A 123 2.44 3.39 3.83
CA LEU A 123 1.58 2.23 4.05
C LEU A 123 1.30 2.12 5.55
N GLU A 124 0.03 2.22 5.94
CA GLU A 124 -0.39 1.97 7.31
C GLU A 124 -0.63 0.49 7.56
N ILE A 125 -0.14 -0.02 8.68
CA ILE A 125 -0.45 -1.37 9.15
C ILE A 125 -0.99 -1.33 10.57
N ASN A 126 -2.00 -2.15 10.84
CA ASN A 126 -2.54 -2.34 12.16
C ASN A 126 -1.96 -3.62 12.76
N TYR A 127 -1.26 -3.46 13.87
CA TYR A 127 -0.65 -4.54 14.61
C TYR A 127 -1.38 -4.75 15.93
N THR A 128 -1.92 -5.95 16.15
CA THR A 128 -2.56 -6.29 17.40
C THR A 128 -1.64 -7.13 18.26
N THR A 129 -1.53 -6.77 19.53
CA THR A 129 -0.84 -7.56 20.56
C THR A 129 -1.84 -8.15 21.53
N PRO A 130 -1.60 -9.37 22.03
CA PRO A 130 -2.48 -9.98 23.02
C PRO A 130 -2.42 -9.25 24.36
N GLY A 131 -3.56 -9.23 25.06
CA GLY A 131 -3.71 -8.76 26.41
C GLY A 131 -3.10 -9.72 27.45
N ASN A 132 -3.16 -9.31 28.73
CA ASN A 132 -2.54 -10.07 29.82
C ASN A 132 -3.28 -11.38 30.16
N ASN A 133 -4.52 -11.54 29.68
CA ASN A 133 -5.36 -12.73 29.89
C ASN A 133 -5.21 -13.77 28.78
N CYS A 134 -4.37 -13.52 27.78
CA CYS A 134 -4.06 -14.49 26.74
C CYS A 134 -3.11 -15.56 27.26
N SER A 135 -3.41 -16.81 26.99
CA SER A 135 -2.60 -17.95 27.44
C SER A 135 -1.57 -18.34 26.39
N ASN A 136 -0.45 -18.89 26.85
CA ASN A 136 0.50 -19.56 25.98
C ASN A 136 -0.14 -20.81 25.39
N ASN A 137 0.13 -21.06 24.12
CA ASN A 137 -0.26 -22.28 23.42
C ASN A 137 1.01 -23.05 23.04
N ASP A 138 0.84 -24.37 22.81
CA ASP A 138 1.94 -25.22 22.33
C ASP A 138 2.24 -25.02 20.83
N ILE A 139 1.56 -24.05 20.18
CA ILE A 139 1.69 -23.74 18.77
C ILE A 139 2.39 -22.40 18.64
N SER A 140 3.39 -22.34 17.79
CA SER A 140 4.04 -21.10 17.39
C SER A 140 3.19 -20.37 16.35
N TYR A 141 2.95 -19.07 16.57
CA TYR A 141 2.24 -18.17 15.68
C TYR A 141 3.24 -17.20 15.06
N ASN A 142 3.14 -16.97 13.78
CA ASN A 142 3.93 -15.97 13.06
C ASN A 142 3.03 -15.22 12.07
N PRO A 143 2.26 -14.23 12.53
CA PRO A 143 1.44 -13.45 11.62
C PRO A 143 2.29 -12.69 10.60
N TYR A 144 1.98 -12.85 9.33
CA TYR A 144 2.65 -12.15 8.25
C TYR A 144 1.67 -11.75 7.15
N VAL A 145 2.06 -10.78 6.34
CA VAL A 145 1.32 -10.37 5.16
C VAL A 145 2.28 -9.90 4.07
N PHE A 146 2.04 -10.35 2.84
CA PHE A 146 2.64 -9.80 1.62
C PHE A 146 1.63 -8.88 0.95
N VAL A 147 2.01 -7.64 0.73
CA VAL A 147 1.17 -6.58 0.17
C VAL A 147 1.77 -6.07 -1.12
N ARG A 148 0.98 -6.05 -2.18
CA ARG A 148 1.29 -5.35 -3.42
C ARG A 148 0.77 -3.92 -3.32
N ILE A 149 1.59 -2.95 -3.68
CA ILE A 149 1.29 -1.51 -3.67
C ILE A 149 1.47 -0.99 -5.09
N GLU A 150 0.50 -0.24 -5.59
CA GLU A 150 0.56 0.39 -6.92
C GLU A 150 1.42 1.65 -6.88
N THR A 151 2.72 1.47 -6.86
CA THR A 151 3.70 2.56 -6.83
C THR A 151 5.07 2.10 -7.33
N THR A 152 5.86 3.05 -7.79
CA THR A 152 7.30 2.91 -8.05
C THR A 152 8.15 3.79 -7.13
N LEU A 153 7.50 4.56 -6.27
CA LEU A 153 8.13 5.45 -5.29
C LEU A 153 8.68 4.69 -4.09
N ASP A 154 9.40 5.40 -3.23
CA ASP A 154 9.82 4.88 -1.95
C ASP A 154 8.61 4.68 -1.02
N VAL A 155 8.59 3.55 -0.32
CA VAL A 155 7.51 3.19 0.60
C VAL A 155 8.01 3.25 2.03
N VAL A 156 7.26 3.92 2.89
CA VAL A 156 7.44 3.94 4.35
C VAL A 156 6.28 3.21 5.00
N VAL A 157 6.56 2.33 5.95
CA VAL A 157 5.53 1.63 6.72
C VAL A 157 5.34 2.29 8.07
N THR A 158 4.09 2.65 8.38
CA THR A 158 3.69 3.19 9.68
C THR A 158 2.86 2.16 10.44
N GLU A 159 3.30 1.84 11.66
CA GLU A 159 2.64 0.83 12.50
C GLU A 159 1.73 1.47 13.53
N MET A 160 0.47 1.04 13.57
CA MET A 160 -0.48 1.34 14.64
C MET A 160 -0.65 0.09 15.51
N ALA A 161 -0.18 0.17 16.76
CA ALA A 161 -0.26 -0.95 17.70
C ALA A 161 -1.51 -0.83 18.58
N THR A 162 -2.30 -1.91 18.63
CA THR A 162 -3.44 -2.05 19.54
C THR A 162 -3.25 -3.27 20.44
N LYS A 163 -3.89 -3.25 21.61
CA LYS A 163 -3.88 -4.37 22.55
C LYS A 163 -5.30 -4.92 22.69
N THR A 164 -5.45 -6.23 22.53
CA THR A 164 -6.76 -6.89 22.62
C THR A 164 -6.70 -8.06 23.60
N ASP A 165 -7.65 -8.09 24.53
CA ASP A 165 -7.79 -9.18 25.48
C ASP A 165 -8.34 -10.42 24.77
N CYS A 166 -7.83 -11.58 25.16
CA CYS A 166 -8.36 -12.87 24.70
C CYS A 166 -9.62 -13.25 25.50
N ASN A 167 -10.62 -13.79 24.81
CA ASN A 167 -11.89 -14.27 25.41
C ASN A 167 -11.76 -15.73 25.85
#